data_793ba1c6e7c056246240e990652053f4
#
_entry.id   793ba1c6e7c056246240e990652053f4
#
_cell.length_a   1.000
_cell.length_b   1.000
_cell.length_c   1.000
_cell.angle_alpha   90.00
_cell.angle_beta   90.00
_cell.angle_gamma   90.00
#
_symmetry.space_group_name_H-M   'P 1'
#
loop_
_entity.id
_entity.type
_entity.pdbx_description
1 polymer ?
#
loop_
_entity_poly.entity_id
_entity_poly.type
_entity_poly.pdbx_seq_one_letter_code
_entity_poly.pdbx_strand_id
1 'polypeptide(L)'
;MAKMLKAAQIKQKANYLWRVGATGFSFASFGIGGVAIGGLVAPLVNLSTRNPSLRQQRTQKVIKHSFKGFTEMMVKLGIMTYDIEGLEKLQHSKQELVIANHPTLVDVVVLIGLMEQANCVVKQALWSNPFTKGPVQNAGYILNAGSEQFIQDCVKKLKTDQAASLLIFPEGTRTAKGELLNEFQRGAANIAIRAHVPIRPVLITCTPSTLTKNEKWYHVPSQSFHIHVKVLDAIQVDDLLEDATVSPKNVRQLNHQLHQFFNQELSKK
;
A
#
# COMPACT_ATOMS: atom_id res chain seq x y z
N MET A 1 47.34 -5.54 -4.93
CA MET A 1 46.11 -6.36 -4.95
C MET A 1 45.49 -6.50 -3.55
N ALA A 2 46.17 -6.98 -2.52
CA ALA A 2 45.61 -7.17 -1.16
C ALA A 2 45.08 -5.88 -0.49
N LYS A 3 45.79 -4.73 -0.63
CA LYS A 3 45.32 -3.43 -0.08
C LYS A 3 44.00 -2.96 -0.73
N MET A 4 43.83 -3.17 -2.04
CA MET A 4 42.60 -2.80 -2.76
C MET A 4 41.41 -3.68 -2.34
N LEU A 5 41.62 -4.98 -2.16
CA LEU A 5 40.59 -5.91 -1.67
C LEU A 5 40.14 -5.54 -0.25
N LYS A 6 41.11 -5.22 0.65
CA LYS A 6 40.80 -4.79 2.01
C LYS A 6 40.02 -3.46 2.05
N ALA A 7 40.38 -2.50 1.22
CA ALA A 7 39.64 -1.23 1.09
C ALA A 7 38.22 -1.44 0.56
N ALA A 8 38.02 -2.31 -0.43
CA ALA A 8 36.70 -2.66 -0.95
C ALA A 8 35.79 -3.32 0.12
N GLN A 9 36.38 -4.25 0.91
CA GLN A 9 35.64 -4.89 2.01
C GLN A 9 35.24 -3.89 3.11
N ILE A 10 36.14 -2.96 3.47
CA ILE A 10 35.83 -1.90 4.44
C ILE A 10 34.70 -1.02 3.93
N LYS A 11 34.72 -0.59 2.65
CA LYS A 11 33.68 0.23 2.03
C LYS A 11 32.34 -0.51 1.99
N GLN A 12 32.35 -1.79 1.67
CA GLN A 12 31.13 -2.62 1.64
C GLN A 12 30.52 -2.75 3.05
N LYS A 13 31.33 -3.00 4.07
CA LYS A 13 30.89 -3.09 5.47
C LYS A 13 30.33 -1.74 5.97
N ALA A 14 30.99 -0.64 5.68
CA ALA A 14 30.53 0.70 6.04
C ALA A 14 29.18 1.02 5.37
N ASN A 15 29.02 0.70 4.09
CA ASN A 15 27.79 0.88 3.36
C ASN A 15 26.64 0.00 3.90
N TYR A 16 26.93 -1.23 4.32
CA TYR A 16 25.93 -2.09 4.98
C TYR A 16 25.47 -1.49 6.31
N LEU A 17 26.42 -1.06 7.17
CA LEU A 17 26.10 -0.44 8.46
C LEU A 17 25.31 0.85 8.30
N TRP A 18 25.65 1.68 7.30
CA TRP A 18 24.86 2.86 6.93
C TRP A 18 23.40 2.49 6.62
N ARG A 19 23.17 1.47 5.78
CA ARG A 19 21.80 1.06 5.43
C ARG A 19 21.02 0.51 6.62
N VAL A 20 21.66 -0.24 7.50
CA VAL A 20 21.01 -0.69 8.75
C VAL A 20 20.60 0.52 9.59
N GLY A 21 21.52 1.46 9.81
CA GLY A 21 21.23 2.69 10.57
C GLY A 21 20.14 3.54 9.93
N ALA A 22 20.22 3.76 8.61
CA ALA A 22 19.24 4.54 7.86
C ALA A 22 17.85 3.86 7.83
N THR A 23 17.79 2.52 7.75
CA THR A 23 16.53 1.77 7.86
C THR A 23 15.95 1.90 9.27
N GLY A 24 16.75 1.75 10.32
CA GLY A 24 16.32 1.95 11.71
C GLY A 24 15.80 3.37 11.96
N PHE A 25 16.51 4.38 11.44
CA PHE A 25 16.08 5.77 11.48
C PHE A 25 14.72 5.96 10.74
N SER A 26 14.53 5.32 9.59
CA SER A 26 13.26 5.37 8.85
C SER A 26 12.13 4.77 9.67
N PHE A 27 12.32 3.62 10.33
CA PHE A 27 11.29 3.04 11.22
C PHE A 27 10.96 3.95 12.40
N ALA A 28 11.97 4.54 13.04
CA ALA A 28 11.76 5.49 14.14
C ALA A 28 11.00 6.74 13.66
N SER A 29 11.39 7.31 12.53
CA SER A 29 10.73 8.47 11.92
C SER A 29 9.27 8.19 11.55
N PHE A 30 8.98 6.99 11.01
CA PHE A 30 7.62 6.56 10.71
C PHE A 30 6.76 6.47 11.99
N GLY A 31 7.30 5.86 13.06
CA GLY A 31 6.61 5.76 14.36
C GLY A 31 6.33 7.12 14.97
N ILE A 32 7.34 8.00 15.03
CA ILE A 32 7.22 9.37 15.55
C ILE A 32 6.20 10.17 14.71
N GLY A 33 6.28 10.08 13.38
CA GLY A 33 5.32 10.71 12.47
C GLY A 33 3.88 10.25 12.72
N GLY A 34 3.69 8.94 12.94
CA GLY A 34 2.37 8.39 13.29
C GLY A 34 1.82 8.95 14.60
N VAL A 35 2.65 9.02 15.65
CA VAL A 35 2.26 9.64 16.93
C VAL A 35 1.95 11.13 16.75
N ALA A 36 2.76 11.86 15.99
CA ALA A 36 2.53 13.29 15.73
C ALA A 36 1.21 13.52 14.96
N ILE A 37 0.92 12.71 13.93
CA ILE A 37 -0.35 12.81 13.20
C ILE A 37 -1.53 12.48 14.13
N GLY A 38 -1.45 11.42 14.91
CA GLY A 38 -2.54 11.02 15.82
C GLY A 38 -2.74 11.94 17.02
N GLY A 39 -1.64 12.43 17.62
CA GLY A 39 -1.66 13.20 18.87
C GLY A 39 -1.72 14.72 18.69
N LEU A 40 -1.23 15.25 17.58
CA LEU A 40 -1.22 16.70 17.31
C LEU A 40 -2.11 17.08 16.12
N VAL A 41 -1.90 16.46 14.96
CA VAL A 41 -2.60 16.86 13.73
C VAL A 41 -4.08 16.50 13.79
N ALA A 42 -4.43 15.29 14.21
CA ALA A 42 -5.81 14.85 14.26
C ALA A 42 -6.67 15.69 15.23
N PRO A 43 -6.24 16.04 16.44
CA PRO A 43 -6.96 17.00 17.29
C PRO A 43 -7.14 18.39 16.65
N LEU A 44 -6.10 18.94 16.00
CA LEU A 44 -6.20 20.21 15.29
C LEU A 44 -7.18 20.16 14.12
N VAL A 45 -7.16 19.09 13.34
CA VAL A 45 -8.13 18.85 12.28
C VAL A 45 -9.55 18.74 12.84
N ASN A 46 -9.73 18.03 13.96
CA ASN A 46 -11.03 17.88 14.63
C ASN A 46 -11.59 19.22 15.15
N LEU A 47 -10.72 20.12 15.61
CA LEU A 47 -11.10 21.47 16.02
C LEU A 47 -11.44 22.38 14.82
N SER A 48 -10.82 22.14 13.67
CA SER A 48 -10.95 22.99 12.47
C SER A 48 -12.28 22.84 11.75
N THR A 49 -13.04 21.76 11.98
CA THR A 49 -14.35 21.52 11.36
C THR A 49 -15.17 20.48 12.14
N ARG A 50 -16.48 20.66 12.14
CA ARG A 50 -17.43 19.68 12.70
C ARG A 50 -17.87 18.61 11.69
N ASN A 51 -17.59 18.80 10.40
CA ASN A 51 -17.97 17.87 9.33
C ASN A 51 -17.03 16.64 9.34
N PRO A 52 -17.55 15.41 9.60
CA PRO A 52 -16.73 14.20 9.69
C PRO A 52 -16.01 13.86 8.37
N SER A 53 -16.67 14.04 7.23
CA SER A 53 -16.08 13.77 5.91
C SER A 53 -14.91 14.71 5.65
N LEU A 54 -15.04 15.99 5.96
CA LEU A 54 -13.97 16.97 5.79
C LEU A 54 -12.79 16.70 6.73
N ARG A 55 -13.05 16.18 7.94
CA ARG A 55 -11.98 15.74 8.86
C ARG A 55 -11.17 14.59 8.26
N GLN A 56 -11.86 13.57 7.73
CA GLN A 56 -11.20 12.44 7.09
C GLN A 56 -10.36 12.89 5.90
N GLN A 57 -10.91 13.70 4.99
CA GLN A 57 -10.20 14.23 3.83
C GLN A 57 -8.95 15.04 4.23
N ARG A 58 -9.03 15.92 5.22
CA ARG A 58 -7.88 16.69 5.71
C ARG A 58 -6.82 15.78 6.32
N THR A 59 -7.22 14.77 7.10
CA THR A 59 -6.29 13.80 7.68
C THR A 59 -5.63 12.95 6.59
N GLN A 60 -6.37 12.48 5.59
CA GLN A 60 -5.83 11.75 4.43
C GLN A 60 -4.83 12.61 3.66
N LYS A 61 -5.11 13.90 3.47
CA LYS A 61 -4.18 14.84 2.82
C LYS A 61 -2.87 14.99 3.60
N VAL A 62 -2.92 15.06 4.93
CA VAL A 62 -1.71 15.09 5.77
C VAL A 62 -0.94 13.78 5.65
N ILE A 63 -1.61 12.63 5.70
CA ILE A 63 -0.98 11.32 5.55
C ILE A 63 -0.31 11.21 4.18
N LYS A 64 -0.98 11.60 3.09
CA LYS A 64 -0.42 11.63 1.73
C LYS A 64 0.91 12.38 1.70
N HIS A 65 0.94 13.63 2.19
CA HIS A 65 2.15 14.44 2.17
C HIS A 65 3.25 13.89 3.08
N SER A 66 2.87 13.36 4.24
CA SER A 66 3.81 12.71 5.17
C SER A 66 4.44 11.46 4.55
N PHE A 67 3.65 10.64 3.85
CA PHE A 67 4.11 9.44 3.19
C PHE A 67 5.00 9.76 1.97
N LYS A 68 4.62 10.78 1.18
CA LYS A 68 5.48 11.29 0.11
C LYS A 68 6.82 11.77 0.66
N GLY A 69 6.81 12.61 1.71
CA GLY A 69 8.04 13.10 2.34
C GLY A 69 8.88 11.97 2.95
N PHE A 70 8.23 10.95 3.53
CA PHE A 70 8.91 9.76 4.03
C PHE A 70 9.59 8.96 2.92
N THR A 71 8.91 8.74 1.79
CA THR A 71 9.47 8.08 0.61
C THR A 71 10.69 8.85 0.07
N GLU A 72 10.56 10.17 -0.07
CA GLU A 72 11.65 11.04 -0.50
C GLU A 72 12.84 11.02 0.49
N MET A 73 12.57 10.94 1.79
CA MET A 73 13.61 10.78 2.82
C MET A 73 14.38 9.45 2.62
N MET A 74 13.69 8.34 2.39
CA MET A 74 14.35 7.04 2.16
C MET A 74 15.22 7.08 0.89
N VAL A 75 14.78 7.77 -0.16
CA VAL A 75 15.57 8.00 -1.38
C VAL A 75 16.83 8.84 -1.07
N LYS A 76 16.69 9.95 -0.35
CA LYS A 76 17.83 10.82 0.03
C LYS A 76 18.83 10.11 0.94
N LEU A 77 18.38 9.17 1.77
CA LEU A 77 19.26 8.32 2.59
C LEU A 77 19.98 7.24 1.75
N GLY A 78 19.64 7.08 0.48
CA GLY A 78 20.26 6.11 -0.42
C GLY A 78 19.90 4.66 -0.12
N ILE A 79 18.82 4.39 0.61
CA ILE A 79 18.38 3.03 0.93
C ILE A 79 17.34 2.51 -0.05
N MET A 80 16.66 3.41 -0.77
CA MET A 80 15.60 3.09 -1.73
C MET A 80 15.72 3.97 -2.99
N THR A 81 15.30 3.42 -4.11
CA THR A 81 14.95 4.17 -5.33
C THR A 81 13.58 3.69 -5.80
N TYR A 82 12.87 4.47 -6.60
CA TYR A 82 11.62 4.03 -7.21
C TYR A 82 11.36 4.72 -8.54
N ASP A 83 10.60 4.07 -9.40
CA ASP A 83 10.00 4.65 -10.60
C ASP A 83 8.54 4.20 -10.74
N ILE A 84 7.78 4.95 -11.53
CA ILE A 84 6.34 4.74 -11.64
C ILE A 84 5.93 4.88 -13.10
N GLU A 85 5.32 3.83 -13.63
CA GLU A 85 4.68 3.80 -14.93
C GLU A 85 3.16 4.00 -14.77
N GLY A 86 2.58 4.95 -15.50
CA GLY A 86 1.13 5.24 -15.45
C GLY A 86 0.69 6.01 -14.20
N LEU A 87 1.55 6.88 -13.64
CA LEU A 87 1.25 7.66 -12.43
C LEU A 87 -0.05 8.46 -12.55
N GLU A 88 -0.30 9.06 -13.72
CA GLU A 88 -1.50 9.84 -14.02
C GLU A 88 -2.79 9.03 -13.83
N LYS A 89 -2.78 7.73 -14.15
CA LYS A 89 -3.93 6.84 -13.97
C LYS A 89 -4.27 6.67 -12.49
N LEU A 90 -3.25 6.62 -11.63
CA LEU A 90 -3.43 6.49 -10.18
C LEU A 90 -3.86 7.82 -9.54
N GLN A 91 -3.32 8.94 -10.01
CA GLN A 91 -3.67 10.28 -9.51
C GLN A 91 -5.10 10.68 -9.86
N HIS A 92 -5.59 10.28 -11.03
CA HIS A 92 -6.96 10.58 -11.47
C HIS A 92 -7.98 9.50 -11.08
N SER A 93 -7.55 8.42 -10.42
CA SER A 93 -8.44 7.37 -9.96
C SER A 93 -9.43 7.93 -8.92
N LYS A 94 -10.74 7.79 -9.21
CA LYS A 94 -11.83 8.19 -8.31
C LYS A 94 -12.91 7.13 -8.35
N GLN A 95 -13.47 6.78 -7.20
CA GLN A 95 -14.46 5.71 -7.07
C GLN A 95 -14.01 4.38 -7.69
N GLU A 96 -12.72 4.09 -7.68
CA GLU A 96 -12.18 2.84 -8.17
C GLU A 96 -11.71 1.96 -7.01
N LEU A 97 -11.77 0.66 -7.21
CA LEU A 97 -11.11 -0.30 -6.35
C LEU A 97 -9.68 -0.50 -6.85
N VAL A 98 -8.72 0.14 -6.19
CA VAL A 98 -7.29 -0.01 -6.49
C VAL A 98 -6.80 -1.30 -5.85
N ILE A 99 -6.42 -2.27 -6.66
CA ILE A 99 -5.89 -3.58 -6.23
C ILE A 99 -4.39 -3.60 -6.51
N ALA A 100 -3.59 -3.88 -5.48
CA ALA A 100 -2.13 -3.99 -5.61
C ALA A 100 -1.61 -5.28 -4.98
N ASN A 101 -0.55 -5.89 -5.55
CA ASN A 101 0.23 -6.90 -4.85
C ASN A 101 1.12 -6.26 -3.78
N HIS A 102 1.66 -7.05 -2.86
CA HIS A 102 2.28 -6.52 -1.64
C HIS A 102 3.67 -7.10 -1.34
N PRO A 103 4.68 -6.85 -2.21
CA PRO A 103 6.02 -7.44 -2.04
C PRO A 103 6.79 -6.91 -0.82
N THR A 104 6.58 -5.66 -0.39
CA THR A 104 7.36 -5.05 0.70
C THR A 104 6.50 -4.25 1.69
N LEU A 105 7.05 -3.94 2.84
CA LEU A 105 6.36 -3.17 3.89
C LEU A 105 6.03 -1.73 3.46
N VAL A 106 6.81 -1.14 2.54
CA VAL A 106 6.67 0.27 2.15
C VAL A 106 5.68 0.52 1.00
N ASP A 107 5.09 -0.52 0.41
CA ASP A 107 4.18 -0.38 -0.74
C ASP A 107 2.98 0.53 -0.43
N VAL A 108 2.35 0.32 0.74
CA VAL A 108 1.24 1.16 1.21
C VAL A 108 1.64 2.63 1.30
N VAL A 109 2.85 2.89 1.81
CA VAL A 109 3.38 4.25 1.98
C VAL A 109 3.61 4.91 0.64
N VAL A 110 4.22 4.19 -0.30
CA VAL A 110 4.45 4.66 -1.67
C VAL A 110 3.11 4.94 -2.34
N LEU A 111 2.18 4.00 -2.38
CA LEU A 111 0.91 4.16 -3.10
C LEU A 111 0.05 5.31 -2.52
N ILE A 112 -0.14 5.36 -1.20
CA ILE A 112 -0.93 6.45 -0.58
C ILE A 112 -0.24 7.81 -0.78
N GLY A 113 1.09 7.87 -0.79
CA GLY A 113 1.84 9.08 -1.11
C GLY A 113 1.62 9.58 -2.54
N LEU A 114 1.26 8.69 -3.47
CA LEU A 114 1.05 8.99 -4.89
C LEU A 114 -0.42 9.27 -5.24
N MET A 115 -1.38 8.61 -4.58
CA MET A 115 -2.81 8.80 -4.83
C MET A 115 -3.27 10.20 -4.44
N GLU A 116 -4.25 10.77 -5.18
CA GLU A 116 -4.81 12.09 -4.81
C GLU A 116 -5.55 12.02 -3.49
N GLN A 117 -6.45 11.07 -3.36
CA GLN A 117 -7.15 10.76 -2.13
C GLN A 117 -7.39 9.24 -2.05
N ALA A 118 -6.96 8.63 -0.95
CA ALA A 118 -7.06 7.18 -0.76
C ALA A 118 -7.82 6.82 0.50
N ASN A 119 -8.82 5.96 0.37
CA ASN A 119 -9.26 5.10 1.44
C ASN A 119 -8.41 3.82 1.43
N CYS A 120 -8.17 3.21 2.57
CA CYS A 120 -7.33 2.03 2.66
C CYS A 120 -7.93 0.99 3.60
N VAL A 121 -7.81 -0.27 3.22
CA VAL A 121 -8.12 -1.40 4.09
C VAL A 121 -6.92 -1.72 4.96
N VAL A 122 -7.11 -1.78 6.26
CA VAL A 122 -6.03 -2.00 7.25
C VAL A 122 -6.32 -3.19 8.14
N LYS A 123 -5.25 -3.86 8.58
CA LYS A 123 -5.33 -4.98 9.53
C LYS A 123 -5.57 -4.50 10.96
N GLN A 124 -6.14 -5.39 11.80
CA GLN A 124 -6.31 -5.18 13.24
C GLN A 124 -5.02 -4.73 13.93
N ALA A 125 -3.87 -5.29 13.53
CA ALA A 125 -2.58 -4.91 14.11
C ALA A 125 -2.24 -3.42 13.93
N LEU A 126 -2.57 -2.81 12.79
CA LEU A 126 -2.38 -1.36 12.57
C LEU A 126 -3.45 -0.53 13.27
N TRP A 127 -4.67 -1.04 13.36
CA TRP A 127 -5.79 -0.41 14.03
C TRP A 127 -5.58 -0.24 15.54
N SER A 128 -4.88 -1.20 16.16
CA SER A 128 -4.62 -1.23 17.61
C SER A 128 -3.25 -0.71 18.01
N ASN A 129 -2.31 -0.58 17.07
CA ASN A 129 -0.94 -0.15 17.32
C ASN A 129 -0.90 1.33 17.74
N PRO A 130 -0.28 1.69 18.89
CA PRO A 130 -0.26 3.07 19.41
C PRO A 130 0.35 4.10 18.42
N PHE A 131 1.26 3.67 17.55
CA PHE A 131 1.91 4.55 16.56
C PHE A 131 1.04 4.81 15.32
N THR A 132 0.12 3.90 14.96
CA THR A 132 -0.67 4.00 13.74
C THR A 132 -2.17 4.17 13.98
N LYS A 133 -2.68 3.83 15.17
CA LYS A 133 -4.09 3.93 15.52
C LYS A 133 -4.68 5.32 15.24
N GLY A 134 -4.01 6.38 15.70
CA GLY A 134 -4.47 7.75 15.51
C GLY A 134 -4.65 8.12 14.03
N PRO A 135 -3.60 8.04 13.20
CA PRO A 135 -3.70 8.30 11.77
C PRO A 135 -4.78 7.47 11.07
N VAL A 136 -4.77 6.15 11.30
CA VAL A 136 -5.66 5.19 10.63
C VAL A 136 -7.14 5.47 10.91
N GLN A 137 -7.50 5.71 12.19
CA GLN A 137 -8.88 5.96 12.59
C GLN A 137 -9.36 7.34 12.14
N ASN A 138 -8.54 8.39 12.28
CA ASN A 138 -8.92 9.74 11.85
C ASN A 138 -8.98 9.90 10.33
N ALA A 139 -8.23 9.11 9.57
CA ALA A 139 -8.35 9.05 8.11
C ALA A 139 -9.61 8.31 7.66
N GLY A 140 -10.33 7.65 8.56
CA GLY A 140 -11.50 6.84 8.20
C GLY A 140 -11.15 5.61 7.36
N TYR A 141 -9.95 5.03 7.57
CA TYR A 141 -9.57 3.79 6.92
C TYR A 141 -10.41 2.63 7.45
N ILE A 142 -10.53 1.56 6.68
CA ILE A 142 -11.48 0.49 6.98
C ILE A 142 -10.74 -0.69 7.61
N LEU A 143 -11.20 -1.12 8.77
CA LEU A 143 -10.66 -2.29 9.45
C LEU A 143 -11.08 -3.57 8.74
N ASN A 144 -10.08 -4.37 8.33
CA ASN A 144 -10.33 -5.74 7.86
C ASN A 144 -10.59 -6.66 9.06
N ALA A 145 -11.86 -6.83 9.39
CA ALA A 145 -12.32 -7.77 10.42
C ALA A 145 -12.69 -9.15 9.86
N GLY A 146 -12.54 -9.38 8.55
CA GLY A 146 -12.90 -10.66 7.90
C GLY A 146 -14.40 -10.94 7.89
N SER A 147 -15.25 -9.97 8.18
CA SER A 147 -16.69 -10.12 8.33
C SER A 147 -17.45 -9.60 7.11
N GLU A 148 -18.73 -9.97 6.98
CA GLU A 148 -19.63 -9.39 5.99
C GLU A 148 -19.77 -7.87 6.18
N GLN A 149 -19.74 -7.39 7.43
CA GLN A 149 -19.77 -5.94 7.73
C GLN A 149 -18.59 -5.21 7.10
N PHE A 150 -17.38 -5.79 7.12
CA PHE A 150 -16.22 -5.23 6.44
C PHE A 150 -16.46 -5.02 4.94
N ILE A 151 -17.07 -6.00 4.26
CA ILE A 151 -17.41 -5.88 2.84
C ILE A 151 -18.40 -4.76 2.61
N GLN A 152 -19.46 -4.69 3.44
CA GLN A 152 -20.47 -3.63 3.37
C GLN A 152 -19.88 -2.24 3.61
N ASP A 153 -18.97 -2.09 4.57
CA ASP A 153 -18.30 -0.82 4.85
C ASP A 153 -17.44 -0.36 3.66
N CYS A 154 -16.72 -1.28 3.00
CA CYS A 154 -15.96 -0.99 1.80
C CYS A 154 -16.87 -0.56 0.64
N VAL A 155 -17.95 -1.29 0.39
CA VAL A 155 -18.93 -0.98 -0.66
C VAL A 155 -19.58 0.38 -0.39
N LYS A 156 -20.02 0.63 0.85
CA LYS A 156 -20.58 1.92 1.25
C LYS A 156 -19.58 3.06 1.00
N LYS A 157 -18.33 2.86 1.41
CA LYS A 157 -17.27 3.88 1.25
C LYS A 157 -17.03 4.21 -0.23
N LEU A 158 -16.93 3.20 -1.10
CA LEU A 158 -16.78 3.39 -2.55
C LEU A 158 -17.97 4.13 -3.19
N LYS A 159 -19.20 3.86 -2.73
CA LYS A 159 -20.40 4.50 -3.26
C LYS A 159 -20.63 5.93 -2.75
N THR A 160 -20.16 6.26 -1.55
CA THR A 160 -20.45 7.55 -0.91
C THR A 160 -19.29 8.55 -1.02
N ASP A 161 -18.03 8.09 -1.15
CA ASP A 161 -16.86 8.95 -1.26
C ASP A 161 -16.39 9.05 -2.71
N GLN A 162 -17.03 9.95 -3.46
CA GLN A 162 -16.77 10.12 -4.90
C GLN A 162 -15.38 10.70 -5.22
N ALA A 163 -14.69 11.26 -4.23
CA ALA A 163 -13.39 11.88 -4.42
C ALA A 163 -12.22 10.90 -4.25
N ALA A 164 -12.45 9.77 -3.57
CA ALA A 164 -11.41 8.82 -3.20
C ALA A 164 -11.63 7.43 -3.81
N SER A 165 -10.52 6.75 -4.10
CA SER A 165 -10.49 5.32 -4.40
C SER A 165 -10.18 4.50 -3.15
N LEU A 166 -10.52 3.21 -3.19
CA LEU A 166 -10.23 2.28 -2.10
C LEU A 166 -9.04 1.41 -2.46
N LEU A 167 -7.93 1.56 -1.73
CA LEU A 167 -6.74 0.71 -1.87
C LEU A 167 -6.90 -0.57 -1.05
N ILE A 168 -6.71 -1.72 -1.71
CA ILE A 168 -6.71 -3.03 -1.08
C ILE A 168 -5.57 -3.91 -1.61
N PHE A 169 -4.98 -4.69 -0.71
CA PHE A 169 -3.99 -5.72 -1.03
C PHE A 169 -4.67 -7.08 -0.87
N PRO A 170 -5.09 -7.74 -1.96
CA PRO A 170 -5.92 -8.95 -1.89
C PRO A 170 -5.19 -10.16 -1.29
N GLU A 171 -3.86 -10.16 -1.31
CA GLU A 171 -3.05 -11.16 -0.60
C GLU A 171 -3.32 -11.18 0.92
N GLY A 172 -3.86 -10.09 1.47
CA GLY A 172 -4.11 -9.95 2.91
C GLY A 172 -2.86 -9.94 3.77
N THR A 173 -1.67 -10.08 3.19
CA THR A 173 -0.35 -10.01 3.84
C THR A 173 0.70 -9.68 2.79
N ARG A 174 1.92 -9.33 3.21
CA ARG A 174 3.05 -9.17 2.28
C ARG A 174 3.35 -10.49 1.58
N THR A 175 3.75 -10.40 0.31
CA THR A 175 4.18 -11.56 -0.48
C THR A 175 5.31 -12.30 0.24
N ALA A 176 5.25 -13.62 0.24
CA ALA A 176 6.29 -14.45 0.85
C ALA A 176 7.62 -14.30 0.10
N LYS A 177 8.73 -14.40 0.83
CA LYS A 177 10.06 -14.28 0.22
C LYS A 177 10.29 -15.39 -0.81
N GLY A 178 10.64 -14.99 -2.03
CA GLY A 178 10.88 -15.90 -3.15
C GLY A 178 9.65 -16.20 -3.99
N GLU A 179 8.46 -15.81 -3.54
CA GLU A 179 7.23 -15.92 -4.32
C GLU A 179 7.02 -14.65 -5.16
N LEU A 180 6.37 -14.82 -6.30
CA LEU A 180 5.97 -13.72 -7.17
C LEU A 180 4.69 -13.04 -6.64
N LEU A 181 3.77 -13.84 -6.14
CA LEU A 181 2.45 -13.43 -5.67
C LEU A 181 1.90 -14.49 -4.69
N ASN A 182 1.24 -14.07 -3.61
CA ASN A 182 0.45 -14.97 -2.78
C ASN A 182 -0.96 -15.14 -3.33
N GLU A 183 -1.68 -16.17 -2.84
CA GLU A 183 -3.10 -16.35 -3.16
C GLU A 183 -3.95 -15.15 -2.74
N PHE A 184 -4.90 -14.77 -3.59
CA PHE A 184 -5.82 -13.67 -3.33
C PHE A 184 -6.98 -14.10 -2.42
N GLN A 185 -7.22 -13.32 -1.39
CA GLN A 185 -8.43 -13.40 -0.59
C GLN A 185 -9.63 -12.87 -1.39
N ARG A 186 -10.79 -13.51 -1.24
CA ARG A 186 -12.01 -13.18 -2.00
C ARG A 186 -12.62 -11.81 -1.69
N GLY A 187 -12.10 -11.10 -0.69
CA GLY A 187 -12.63 -9.80 -0.25
C GLY A 187 -12.65 -8.76 -1.35
N ALA A 188 -11.54 -8.61 -2.10
CA ALA A 188 -11.46 -7.64 -3.20
C ALA A 188 -12.49 -7.92 -4.31
N ALA A 189 -12.61 -9.17 -4.75
CA ALA A 189 -13.59 -9.58 -5.76
C ALA A 189 -15.04 -9.35 -5.28
N ASN A 190 -15.33 -9.68 -4.01
CA ASN A 190 -16.65 -9.47 -3.42
C ASN A 190 -17.02 -7.98 -3.36
N ILE A 191 -16.06 -7.12 -2.95
CA ILE A 191 -16.25 -5.66 -2.93
C ILE A 191 -16.49 -5.13 -4.35
N ALA A 192 -15.68 -5.55 -5.33
CA ALA A 192 -15.80 -5.09 -6.71
C ALA A 192 -17.17 -5.37 -7.30
N ILE A 193 -17.67 -6.62 -7.20
CA ILE A 193 -18.99 -7.01 -7.71
C ILE A 193 -20.11 -6.21 -7.01
N ARG A 194 -20.08 -6.12 -5.68
CA ARG A 194 -21.16 -5.43 -4.91
C ARG A 194 -21.14 -3.91 -5.08
N ALA A 195 -19.95 -3.33 -5.20
CA ALA A 195 -19.83 -1.90 -5.44
C ALA A 195 -20.12 -1.53 -6.89
N HIS A 196 -19.89 -2.46 -7.82
CA HIS A 196 -19.99 -2.27 -9.27
C HIS A 196 -19.18 -1.06 -9.72
N VAL A 197 -17.89 -1.08 -9.33
CA VAL A 197 -16.92 -0.02 -9.63
C VAL A 197 -15.74 -0.59 -10.43
N PRO A 198 -15.06 0.25 -11.23
CA PRO A 198 -13.86 -0.16 -11.95
C PRO A 198 -12.77 -0.67 -11.00
N ILE A 199 -12.03 -1.67 -11.44
CA ILE A 199 -10.85 -2.19 -10.75
C ILE A 199 -9.61 -1.58 -11.39
N ARG A 200 -8.77 -0.90 -10.60
CA ARG A 200 -7.47 -0.35 -11.03
C ARG A 200 -6.35 -1.27 -10.57
N PRO A 201 -5.76 -2.11 -11.45
CA PRO A 201 -4.64 -2.94 -11.06
C PRO A 201 -3.35 -2.10 -10.93
N VAL A 202 -2.59 -2.37 -9.87
CA VAL A 202 -1.27 -1.78 -9.64
C VAL A 202 -0.28 -2.90 -9.33
N LEU A 203 0.73 -3.02 -10.17
CA LEU A 203 1.77 -4.03 -10.02
C LEU A 203 2.99 -3.40 -9.35
N ILE A 204 3.51 -4.07 -8.34
CA ILE A 204 4.67 -3.61 -7.58
C ILE A 204 5.74 -4.69 -7.61
N THR A 205 6.96 -4.30 -7.98
CA THR A 205 8.13 -5.15 -7.83
C THR A 205 9.16 -4.48 -6.94
N CYS A 206 9.95 -5.28 -6.22
CA CYS A 206 11.01 -4.80 -5.33
C CYS A 206 12.30 -5.60 -5.55
N THR A 207 13.37 -4.93 -6.00
CA THR A 207 14.64 -5.57 -6.32
C THR A 207 15.83 -4.80 -5.71
N PRO A 208 16.70 -5.43 -4.93
CA PRO A 208 16.52 -6.76 -4.34
C PRO A 208 15.35 -6.81 -3.35
N SER A 209 14.71 -7.97 -3.20
CA SER A 209 13.60 -8.19 -2.28
C SER A 209 14.02 -7.88 -0.84
N THR A 210 13.20 -7.11 -0.14
CA THR A 210 13.46 -6.70 1.26
C THR A 210 12.15 -6.34 1.98
N LEU A 211 12.21 -6.36 3.31
CA LEU A 211 11.07 -6.05 4.18
C LEU A 211 9.85 -6.92 3.85
N THR A 212 10.08 -8.15 3.42
CA THR A 212 9.06 -9.15 3.11
C THR A 212 8.37 -9.67 4.39
N LYS A 213 7.41 -10.57 4.24
CA LYS A 213 6.74 -11.19 5.40
C LYS A 213 7.78 -11.93 6.26
N ASN A 214 7.74 -11.71 7.58
CA ASN A 214 8.62 -12.32 8.60
C ASN A 214 10.11 -11.92 8.49
N GLU A 215 10.50 -11.04 7.57
CA GLU A 215 11.85 -10.51 7.49
C GLU A 215 12.07 -9.44 8.55
N LYS A 216 13.21 -9.51 9.24
CA LYS A 216 13.58 -8.54 10.26
C LYS A 216 14.04 -7.24 9.60
N TRP A 217 13.66 -6.09 10.12
CA TRP A 217 13.95 -4.78 9.55
C TRP A 217 15.45 -4.48 9.38
N TYR A 218 16.31 -5.12 10.17
CA TYR A 218 17.77 -4.96 10.10
C TYR A 218 18.45 -5.90 9.12
N HIS A 219 17.72 -6.81 8.48
CA HIS A 219 18.22 -7.61 7.37
C HIS A 219 18.08 -6.80 6.07
N VAL A 220 19.01 -5.86 5.90
CA VAL A 220 19.03 -4.98 4.73
C VAL A 220 19.79 -5.61 3.57
N PRO A 221 19.37 -5.38 2.32
CA PRO A 221 20.12 -5.89 1.15
C PRO A 221 21.48 -5.23 1.00
N SER A 222 22.36 -5.84 0.20
CA SER A 222 23.72 -5.35 -0.05
C SER A 222 23.79 -4.04 -0.84
N GLN A 223 22.70 -3.66 -1.49
CA GLN A 223 22.53 -2.40 -2.24
C GLN A 223 21.17 -1.77 -1.92
N SER A 224 20.94 -0.51 -2.33
CA SER A 224 19.62 0.11 -2.26
C SER A 224 18.61 -0.74 -3.01
N PHE A 225 17.41 -0.90 -2.44
CA PHE A 225 16.34 -1.59 -3.14
C PHE A 225 15.61 -0.61 -4.07
N HIS A 226 15.11 -1.14 -5.15
CA HIS A 226 14.36 -0.41 -6.15
C HIS A 226 12.91 -0.90 -6.16
N ILE A 227 11.96 0.04 -6.07
CA ILE A 227 10.53 -0.25 -6.20
C ILE A 227 10.09 0.25 -7.58
N HIS A 228 9.58 -0.65 -8.40
CA HIS A 228 8.91 -0.29 -9.64
C HIS A 228 7.40 -0.46 -9.45
N VAL A 229 6.64 0.59 -9.75
CA VAL A 229 5.18 0.61 -9.68
C VAL A 229 4.63 0.78 -11.09
N LYS A 230 3.83 -0.17 -11.55
CA LYS A 230 3.14 -0.11 -12.84
C LYS A 230 1.63 -0.03 -12.62
N VAL A 231 1.04 1.09 -13.02
CA VAL A 231 -0.40 1.33 -12.93
C VAL A 231 -1.04 1.01 -14.27
N LEU A 232 -1.91 0.02 -14.29
CA LEU A 232 -2.60 -0.43 -15.50
C LEU A 232 -3.93 0.32 -15.69
N ASP A 233 -4.56 0.13 -16.86
CA ASP A 233 -5.87 0.68 -17.13
C ASP A 233 -6.94 0.02 -16.25
N ALA A 234 -7.99 0.76 -15.93
CA ALA A 234 -9.10 0.24 -15.13
C ALA A 234 -9.86 -0.82 -15.94
N ILE A 235 -10.24 -1.89 -15.27
CA ILE A 235 -10.99 -3.01 -15.81
C ILE A 235 -12.41 -2.92 -15.23
N GLN A 236 -13.42 -2.99 -16.07
CA GLN A 236 -14.81 -3.08 -15.61
C GLN A 236 -15.10 -4.50 -15.12
N VAL A 237 -15.93 -4.63 -14.10
CA VAL A 237 -16.32 -5.96 -13.60
C VAL A 237 -17.04 -6.76 -14.68
N ASP A 238 -17.82 -6.08 -15.51
CA ASP A 238 -18.57 -6.69 -16.63
C ASP A 238 -17.67 -7.20 -17.75
N ASP A 239 -16.45 -6.69 -17.88
CA ASP A 239 -15.45 -7.22 -18.85
C ASP A 239 -14.89 -8.58 -18.41
N LEU A 240 -15.00 -8.90 -17.11
CA LEU A 240 -14.46 -10.12 -16.51
C LEU A 240 -15.52 -11.18 -16.21
N LEU A 241 -16.81 -10.81 -16.15
CA LEU A 241 -17.91 -11.71 -15.82
C LEU A 241 -19.03 -11.55 -16.82
N GLU A 242 -19.56 -12.65 -17.35
CA GLU A 242 -20.75 -12.64 -18.21
C GLU A 242 -22.00 -12.12 -17.48
N ASP A 243 -22.06 -12.34 -16.19
CA ASP A 243 -23.10 -11.88 -15.29
C ASP A 243 -22.44 -11.41 -13.97
N ALA A 244 -22.45 -10.10 -13.74
CA ALA A 244 -21.87 -9.48 -12.55
C ALA A 244 -22.80 -9.54 -11.32
N THR A 245 -23.75 -10.46 -11.27
CA THR A 245 -24.59 -10.66 -10.08
C THR A 245 -23.79 -11.17 -8.88
N VAL A 246 -24.18 -10.74 -7.69
CA VAL A 246 -23.53 -11.15 -6.45
C VAL A 246 -23.81 -12.60 -6.15
N SER A 247 -22.90 -13.48 -6.45
CA SER A 247 -22.99 -14.91 -6.15
C SER A 247 -21.63 -15.47 -5.70
N PRO A 248 -21.61 -16.55 -4.87
CA PRO A 248 -20.35 -17.20 -4.49
C PRO A 248 -19.56 -17.73 -5.69
N LYS A 249 -20.23 -18.10 -6.80
CA LYS A 249 -19.61 -18.53 -8.06
C LYS A 249 -18.85 -17.37 -8.70
N ASN A 250 -19.53 -16.24 -8.90
CA ASN A 250 -18.98 -15.06 -9.57
C ASN A 250 -17.83 -14.44 -8.75
N VAL A 251 -17.94 -14.40 -7.42
CA VAL A 251 -16.86 -13.97 -6.53
C VAL A 251 -15.61 -14.86 -6.69
N ARG A 252 -15.78 -16.19 -6.75
CA ARG A 252 -14.64 -17.10 -6.98
C ARG A 252 -14.04 -16.94 -8.37
N GLN A 253 -14.88 -16.80 -9.39
CA GLN A 253 -14.44 -16.61 -10.76
C GLN A 253 -13.64 -15.32 -10.91
N LEU A 254 -14.17 -14.18 -10.46
CA LEU A 254 -13.48 -12.89 -10.51
C LEU A 254 -12.16 -12.93 -9.73
N ASN A 255 -12.17 -13.51 -8.52
CA ASN A 255 -10.95 -13.63 -7.72
C ASN A 255 -9.86 -14.44 -8.44
N HIS A 256 -10.24 -15.53 -9.09
CA HIS A 256 -9.32 -16.36 -9.85
C HIS A 256 -8.76 -15.63 -11.10
N GLN A 257 -9.62 -14.94 -11.85
CA GLN A 257 -9.23 -14.16 -13.02
C GLN A 257 -8.27 -13.01 -12.63
N LEU A 258 -8.56 -12.29 -11.55
CA LEU A 258 -7.68 -11.24 -11.04
C LEU A 258 -6.32 -11.78 -10.61
N HIS A 259 -6.30 -12.92 -9.91
CA HIS A 259 -5.05 -13.56 -9.51
C HIS A 259 -4.22 -14.01 -10.73
N GLN A 260 -4.86 -14.66 -11.71
CA GLN A 260 -4.20 -15.06 -12.96
C GLN A 260 -3.65 -13.84 -13.72
N PHE A 261 -4.45 -12.78 -13.84
CA PHE A 261 -4.04 -11.53 -14.48
C PHE A 261 -2.79 -10.94 -13.83
N PHE A 262 -2.78 -10.81 -12.50
CA PHE A 262 -1.61 -10.30 -11.77
C PHE A 262 -0.38 -11.20 -11.96
N ASN A 263 -0.55 -12.51 -11.91
CA ASN A 263 0.54 -13.46 -12.09
C ASN A 263 1.14 -13.36 -13.51
N GLN A 264 0.30 -13.24 -14.53
CA GLN A 264 0.73 -13.06 -15.92
C GLN A 264 1.48 -11.73 -16.10
N GLU A 265 0.92 -10.63 -15.61
CA GLU A 265 1.53 -9.30 -15.75
C GLU A 265 2.86 -9.18 -15.00
N LEU A 266 2.95 -9.71 -13.78
CA LEU A 266 4.19 -9.74 -13.00
C LEU A 266 5.26 -10.66 -13.59
N SER A 267 4.88 -11.66 -14.40
CA SER A 267 5.80 -12.56 -15.09
C SER A 267 6.39 -11.98 -16.38
N LYS A 268 5.79 -10.91 -16.92
CA LYS A 268 6.34 -10.19 -18.08
C LYS A 268 7.56 -9.40 -17.62
N LYS A 269 8.76 -9.81 -18.02
CA LYS A 269 10.02 -9.12 -17.71
C LYS A 269 10.26 -7.96 -18.66
#